data_9dbbeabe68f81348f14d32a49c6043f6
#
_entry.id   9dbbeabe68f81348f14d32a49c6043f6
#
_cell.length_a   1.000
_cell.length_b   1.000
_cell.length_c   1.000
_cell.angle_alpha   90.00
_cell.angle_beta   90.00
_cell.angle_gamma   90.00
#
_symmetry.space_group_name_H-M   'P 1'
#
loop_
_entity.id
_entity.type
_entity.pdbx_description
1 polymer ?
#
loop_
_entity_poly.entity_id
_entity_poly.type
_entity_poly.pdbx_seq_one_letter_code
_entity_poly.pdbx_strand_id
1 'polypeptide(L)'
;MTSEVTTSAAGFWYGEDSRVDAVDVLNALRRYRTAESSAQRRAREALGIGENALLALRVLLDAEKAGRTVNAKDLAEQLEITAASTSALVDRLVRSGHVVRHADPNDRRGVILTATGASMRDVMYVLDQLDSRAIEATEHLSDAEMAVIVAFLDQMVRVVDDVDSVRGRSA
;
A
#
# COMPACT_ATOMS: atom_id res chain seq x y z
N MET A 1 21.63 -26.50 -34.68
CA MET A 1 21.00 -25.20 -34.40
C MET A 1 20.78 -25.14 -32.90
N THR A 2 21.62 -24.40 -32.23
CA THR A 2 21.70 -24.36 -30.76
C THR A 2 20.79 -23.23 -30.28
N SER A 3 19.67 -23.59 -29.63
CA SER A 3 18.79 -22.61 -29.02
C SER A 3 19.47 -22.03 -27.78
N GLU A 4 19.75 -20.74 -27.82
CA GLU A 4 20.25 -20.01 -26.64
C GLU A 4 19.12 -19.86 -25.62
N VAL A 5 19.35 -20.46 -24.46
CA VAL A 5 18.47 -20.38 -23.31
C VAL A 5 18.89 -19.15 -22.52
N THR A 6 18.08 -18.10 -22.56
CA THR A 6 18.29 -16.88 -21.76
C THR A 6 17.75 -17.11 -20.35
N THR A 7 18.65 -17.28 -19.39
CA THR A 7 18.31 -17.41 -17.97
C THR A 7 18.00 -16.03 -17.39
N SER A 8 16.74 -15.73 -17.11
CA SER A 8 16.37 -14.56 -16.32
C SER A 8 16.57 -14.86 -14.84
N ALA A 9 17.11 -13.89 -14.09
CA ALA A 9 17.49 -13.99 -12.66
C ALA A 9 16.32 -14.29 -11.68
N ALA A 10 15.11 -14.56 -12.17
CA ALA A 10 13.91 -14.91 -11.40
C ALA A 10 13.47 -16.37 -11.53
N GLY A 11 14.27 -17.25 -12.19
CA GLY A 11 14.08 -18.70 -12.12
C GLY A 11 12.89 -19.29 -12.87
N PHE A 12 12.39 -18.65 -13.94
CA PHE A 12 11.32 -19.21 -14.76
C PHE A 12 11.70 -19.26 -16.24
N TRP A 13 11.41 -20.39 -16.88
CA TRP A 13 11.66 -20.67 -18.29
C TRP A 13 10.48 -20.22 -19.15
N TYR A 14 10.71 -19.37 -20.15
CA TYR A 14 9.72 -19.03 -21.18
C TYR A 14 10.11 -19.70 -22.49
N GLY A 15 9.21 -20.54 -23.01
CA GLY A 15 9.30 -21.03 -24.39
C GLY A 15 8.64 -20.05 -25.36
N GLU A 16 9.16 -19.91 -26.56
CA GLU A 16 8.75 -18.95 -27.61
C GLU A 16 7.33 -19.12 -28.16
N ASP A 17 6.53 -20.07 -27.65
CA ASP A 17 5.19 -20.39 -28.17
C ASP A 17 4.14 -20.50 -27.05
N SER A 18 4.34 -19.83 -25.90
CA SER A 18 3.48 -20.00 -24.74
C SER A 18 2.30 -19.03 -24.73
N ARG A 19 1.09 -19.55 -24.89
CA ARG A 19 -0.13 -18.88 -24.42
C ARG A 19 0.06 -18.53 -22.95
N VAL A 20 -0.23 -17.27 -22.61
CA VAL A 20 -0.23 -16.81 -21.20
C VAL A 20 -1.18 -17.73 -20.41
N ASP A 21 -0.66 -18.39 -19.39
CA ASP A 21 -1.41 -19.32 -18.55
C ASP A 21 -1.60 -18.77 -17.12
N ALA A 22 -2.32 -19.51 -16.28
CA ALA A 22 -2.58 -19.14 -14.89
C ALA A 22 -1.29 -19.00 -14.07
N VAL A 23 -0.24 -19.75 -14.38
CA VAL A 23 1.05 -19.69 -13.68
C VAL A 23 1.76 -18.38 -14.01
N ASP A 24 1.70 -17.93 -15.26
CA ASP A 24 2.28 -16.66 -15.69
C ASP A 24 1.61 -15.47 -14.98
N VAL A 25 0.29 -15.49 -14.86
CA VAL A 25 -0.48 -14.47 -14.13
C VAL A 25 -0.06 -14.42 -12.66
N LEU A 26 0.01 -15.58 -11.99
CA LEU A 26 0.42 -15.64 -10.58
C LEU A 26 1.89 -15.21 -10.39
N ASN A 27 2.76 -15.54 -11.32
CA ASN A 27 4.15 -15.11 -11.29
C ASN A 27 4.28 -13.60 -11.51
N ALA A 28 3.49 -13.02 -12.41
CA ALA A 28 3.42 -11.57 -12.60
C ALA A 28 2.95 -10.86 -11.32
N LEU A 29 1.91 -11.38 -10.68
CA LEU A 29 1.41 -10.85 -9.40
C LEU A 29 2.47 -10.94 -8.29
N ARG A 30 3.21 -12.05 -8.19
CA ARG A 30 4.32 -12.19 -7.22
C ARG A 30 5.43 -11.17 -7.47
N ARG A 31 5.82 -10.98 -8.73
CA ARG A 31 6.83 -9.96 -9.10
C ARG A 31 6.36 -8.56 -8.72
N TYR A 32 5.09 -8.23 -9.00
CA TYR A 32 4.50 -6.95 -8.63
C TYR A 32 4.56 -6.73 -7.11
N ARG A 33 4.08 -7.69 -6.31
CA ARG A 33 4.11 -7.61 -4.83
C ARG A 33 5.53 -7.43 -4.29
N THR A 34 6.52 -8.12 -4.85
CA THR A 34 7.93 -7.99 -4.47
C THR A 34 8.47 -6.59 -4.80
N ALA A 35 8.16 -6.08 -5.98
CA ALA A 35 8.57 -4.75 -6.41
C ALA A 35 7.93 -3.65 -5.56
N GLU A 36 6.63 -3.76 -5.28
CA GLU A 36 5.88 -2.86 -4.41
C GLU A 36 6.45 -2.82 -2.99
N SER A 37 6.64 -3.99 -2.36
CA SER A 37 7.26 -4.08 -1.03
C SER A 37 8.67 -3.47 -0.99
N SER A 38 9.44 -3.65 -2.05
CA SER A 38 10.78 -3.05 -2.18
C SER A 38 10.72 -1.53 -2.34
N ALA A 39 9.73 -1.00 -3.07
CA ALA A 39 9.51 0.44 -3.22
C ALA A 39 9.10 1.07 -1.89
N GLN A 40 8.16 0.45 -1.16
CA GLN A 40 7.73 0.89 0.17
C GLN A 40 8.90 0.88 1.17
N ARG A 41 9.76 -0.14 1.14
CA ARG A 41 10.96 -0.19 1.98
C ARG A 41 11.91 0.96 1.67
N ARG A 42 12.21 1.22 0.38
CA ARG A 42 13.07 2.36 0.00
C ARG A 42 12.50 3.69 0.44
N ALA A 43 11.17 3.87 0.33
CA ALA A 43 10.50 5.08 0.81
C ALA A 43 10.67 5.26 2.33
N ARG A 44 10.49 4.19 3.11
CA ARG A 44 10.69 4.22 4.56
C ARG A 44 12.13 4.56 4.95
N GLU A 45 13.09 3.95 4.27
CA GLU A 45 14.52 4.20 4.49
C GLU A 45 14.87 5.67 4.16
N ALA A 46 14.37 6.22 3.06
CA ALA A 46 14.59 7.60 2.66
C ALA A 46 13.97 8.61 3.65
N LEU A 47 12.82 8.29 4.22
CA LEU A 47 12.12 9.13 5.20
C LEU A 47 12.57 8.88 6.65
N GLY A 48 13.39 7.86 6.90
CA GLY A 48 13.80 7.48 8.25
C GLY A 48 12.65 7.02 9.15
N ILE A 49 11.55 6.51 8.58
CA ILE A 49 10.33 6.11 9.30
C ILE A 49 10.06 4.61 9.20
N GLY A 50 9.38 4.07 10.21
CA GLY A 50 8.94 2.66 10.20
C GLY A 50 7.70 2.43 9.34
N GLU A 51 7.32 1.15 9.17
CA GLU A 51 6.20 0.72 8.34
C GLU A 51 4.87 1.34 8.76
N ASN A 52 4.50 1.17 10.04
CA ASN A 52 3.26 1.75 10.57
C ASN A 52 3.27 3.29 10.50
N ALA A 53 4.42 3.94 10.52
CA ALA A 53 4.53 5.38 10.35
C ALA A 53 4.21 5.82 8.91
N LEU A 54 4.71 5.10 7.91
CA LEU A 54 4.38 5.35 6.51
C LEU A 54 2.88 5.12 6.24
N LEU A 55 2.33 3.99 6.75
CA LEU A 55 0.89 3.69 6.62
C LEU A 55 0.03 4.75 7.31
N ALA A 56 0.40 5.21 8.50
CA ALA A 56 -0.29 6.28 9.20
C ALA A 56 -0.32 7.58 8.39
N LEU A 57 0.82 7.98 7.83
CA LEU A 57 0.90 9.18 6.99
C LEU A 57 0.05 9.04 5.73
N ARG A 58 0.01 7.87 5.10
CA ARG A 58 -0.87 7.59 3.95
C ARG A 58 -2.34 7.75 4.33
N VAL A 59 -2.78 7.15 5.43
CA VAL A 59 -4.16 7.29 5.94
C VAL A 59 -4.54 8.76 6.15
N LEU A 60 -3.65 9.55 6.75
CA LEU A 60 -3.89 10.98 6.98
C LEU A 60 -3.99 11.77 5.68
N LEU A 61 -3.14 11.47 4.69
CA LEU A 61 -3.14 12.10 3.37
C LEU A 61 -4.39 11.77 2.57
N ASP A 62 -4.81 10.50 2.55
CA ASP A 62 -6.01 10.05 1.84
C ASP A 62 -7.28 10.65 2.47
N ALA A 63 -7.30 10.79 3.79
CA ALA A 63 -8.39 11.46 4.49
C ALA A 63 -8.44 12.96 4.17
N GLU A 64 -7.31 13.63 4.12
CA GLU A 64 -7.23 15.05 3.74
C GLU A 64 -7.70 15.29 2.30
N LYS A 65 -7.25 14.47 1.34
CA LYS A 65 -7.72 14.50 -0.05
C LYS A 65 -9.25 14.31 -0.15
N ALA A 66 -9.81 13.48 0.73
CA ALA A 66 -11.25 13.21 0.81
C ALA A 66 -12.04 14.21 1.69
N GLY A 67 -11.41 15.24 2.25
CA GLY A 67 -12.04 16.20 3.17
C GLY A 67 -12.51 15.59 4.49
N ARG A 68 -11.91 14.48 4.93
CA ARG A 68 -12.26 13.77 6.17
C ARG A 68 -11.24 14.06 7.27
N THR A 69 -11.69 14.03 8.50
CA THR A 69 -10.82 14.10 9.70
C THR A 69 -10.48 12.70 10.19
N VAL A 70 -9.30 12.54 10.79
CA VAL A 70 -8.82 11.27 11.38
C VAL A 70 -8.40 11.54 12.82
N ASN A 71 -8.87 10.73 13.74
CA ASN A 71 -8.42 10.72 15.12
C ASN A 71 -7.56 9.46 15.42
N ALA A 72 -7.05 9.34 16.64
CA ALA A 72 -6.19 8.21 16.99
C ALA A 72 -6.93 6.86 17.01
N LYS A 73 -8.25 6.84 17.23
CA LYS A 73 -9.05 5.62 17.19
C LYS A 73 -9.22 5.15 15.75
N ASP A 74 -9.60 6.06 14.85
CA ASP A 74 -9.72 5.76 13.41
C ASP A 74 -8.40 5.20 12.86
N LEU A 75 -7.28 5.80 13.30
CA LEU A 75 -5.95 5.34 12.89
C LEU A 75 -5.63 3.94 13.43
N ALA A 76 -6.01 3.64 14.68
CA ALA A 76 -5.83 2.31 15.28
C ALA A 76 -6.61 1.24 14.51
N GLU A 77 -7.85 1.52 14.13
CA GLU A 77 -8.71 0.63 13.37
C GLU A 77 -8.16 0.39 11.96
N GLN A 78 -7.73 1.43 11.26
CA GLN A 78 -7.19 1.30 9.89
C GLN A 78 -5.82 0.61 9.83
N LEU A 79 -5.01 0.74 10.88
CA LEU A 79 -3.69 0.09 10.96
C LEU A 79 -3.74 -1.29 11.64
N GLU A 80 -4.90 -1.70 12.13
CA GLU A 80 -5.10 -2.95 12.87
C GLU A 80 -4.12 -3.12 14.06
N ILE A 81 -3.83 -2.02 14.76
CA ILE A 81 -2.93 -1.99 15.92
C ILE A 81 -3.66 -1.52 17.18
N THR A 82 -3.09 -1.85 18.34
CA THR A 82 -3.68 -1.47 19.63
C THR A 82 -3.66 0.05 19.85
N ALA A 83 -4.60 0.58 20.66
CA ALA A 83 -4.63 1.99 21.02
C ALA A 83 -3.32 2.47 21.68
N ALA A 84 -2.67 1.62 22.48
CA ALA A 84 -1.38 1.94 23.09
C ALA A 84 -0.26 2.07 22.02
N SER A 85 -0.23 1.17 21.06
CA SER A 85 0.72 1.21 19.92
C SER A 85 0.47 2.45 19.07
N THR A 86 -0.81 2.79 18.82
CA THR A 86 -1.20 3.98 18.06
C THR A 86 -0.76 5.25 18.77
N SER A 87 -0.99 5.36 20.09
CA SER A 87 -0.54 6.52 20.87
C SER A 87 0.97 6.71 20.77
N ALA A 88 1.74 5.65 20.97
CA ALA A 88 3.20 5.69 20.86
C ALA A 88 3.68 6.06 19.44
N LEU A 89 3.00 5.56 18.40
CA LEU A 89 3.25 5.90 17.01
C LEU A 89 2.99 7.38 16.74
N VAL A 90 1.82 7.88 17.12
CA VAL A 90 1.44 9.29 16.95
C VAL A 90 2.38 10.22 17.72
N ASP A 91 2.76 9.88 18.96
CA ASP A 91 3.73 10.65 19.74
C ASP A 91 5.09 10.75 19.04
N ARG A 92 5.54 9.67 18.42
CA ARG A 92 6.77 9.65 17.65
C ARG A 92 6.66 10.51 16.39
N LEU A 93 5.55 10.40 15.64
CA LEU A 93 5.31 11.20 14.44
C LEU A 93 5.19 12.69 14.74
N VAL A 94 4.60 13.05 15.86
CA VAL A 94 4.53 14.46 16.33
C VAL A 94 5.92 14.96 16.72
N ARG A 95 6.70 14.20 17.49
CA ARG A 95 8.06 14.56 17.87
C ARG A 95 9.01 14.71 16.68
N SER A 96 8.83 13.90 15.64
CA SER A 96 9.62 14.00 14.40
C SER A 96 9.08 15.06 13.43
N GLY A 97 8.01 15.77 13.77
CA GLY A 97 7.44 16.84 12.96
C GLY A 97 6.63 16.35 11.74
N HIS A 98 6.28 15.07 11.68
CA HIS A 98 5.50 14.52 10.57
C HIS A 98 3.98 14.70 10.73
N VAL A 99 3.50 14.80 11.97
CA VAL A 99 2.07 14.92 12.30
C VAL A 99 1.86 16.08 13.28
N VAL A 100 0.72 16.76 13.15
CA VAL A 100 0.24 17.77 14.09
C VAL A 100 -1.08 17.32 14.68
N ARG A 101 -1.27 17.62 15.98
CA ARG A 101 -2.54 17.45 16.68
C ARG A 101 -3.32 18.75 16.68
N HIS A 102 -4.60 18.69 16.37
CA HIS A 102 -5.52 19.82 16.44
C HIS A 102 -6.69 19.45 17.33
N ALA A 103 -7.30 20.46 17.97
CA ALA A 103 -8.60 20.26 18.62
C ALA A 103 -9.66 19.93 17.55
N ASP A 104 -10.54 18.98 17.84
CA ASP A 104 -11.66 18.69 16.94
C ASP A 104 -12.70 19.82 17.04
N PRO A 105 -13.05 20.47 15.91
CA PRO A 105 -14.05 21.54 15.92
C PRO A 105 -15.46 21.05 16.31
N ASN A 106 -15.73 19.74 16.18
CA ASN A 106 -17.04 19.13 16.43
C ASN A 106 -17.12 18.43 17.81
N ASP A 107 -15.97 18.14 18.45
CA ASP A 107 -15.90 17.52 19.77
C ASP A 107 -14.85 18.23 20.64
N ARG A 108 -15.32 18.89 21.71
CA ARG A 108 -14.46 19.64 22.66
C ARG A 108 -13.38 18.78 23.32
N ARG A 109 -13.52 17.45 23.33
CA ARG A 109 -12.55 16.51 23.90
C ARG A 109 -11.78 15.76 22.80
N GLY A 110 -12.20 15.93 21.57
CA GLY A 110 -11.63 15.27 20.42
C GLY A 110 -10.30 15.89 19.98
N VAL A 111 -9.44 15.06 19.46
CA VAL A 111 -8.17 15.45 18.83
C VAL A 111 -8.12 14.85 17.44
N ILE A 112 -7.95 15.68 16.43
CA ILE A 112 -7.72 15.26 15.04
C ILE A 112 -6.25 15.33 14.72
N LEU A 113 -5.81 14.48 13.80
CA LEU A 113 -4.44 14.32 13.35
C LEU A 113 -4.34 14.78 11.89
N THR A 114 -3.32 15.55 11.58
CA THR A 114 -2.99 15.93 10.19
C THR A 114 -1.51 15.73 9.91
N ALA A 115 -1.17 15.34 8.69
CA ALA A 115 0.20 15.31 8.26
C ALA A 115 0.74 16.73 8.06
N THR A 116 2.03 16.97 8.33
CA THR A 116 2.65 18.27 8.05
C THR A 116 2.91 18.45 6.56
N GLY A 117 2.94 19.70 6.09
CA GLY A 117 3.20 19.99 4.68
C GLY A 117 4.58 19.52 4.17
N ALA A 118 5.58 19.35 5.04
CA ALA A 118 6.88 18.76 4.69
C ALA A 118 6.75 17.26 4.47
N SER A 119 6.20 16.54 5.46
CA SER A 119 5.94 15.09 5.35
C SER A 119 4.99 14.75 4.22
N MET A 120 3.99 15.61 4.00
CA MET A 120 3.06 15.48 2.90
C MET A 120 3.81 15.45 1.56
N ARG A 121 4.71 16.41 1.31
CA ARG A 121 5.48 16.46 0.05
C ARG A 121 6.35 15.23 -0.16
N ASP A 122 7.06 14.79 0.87
CA ASP A 122 8.00 13.69 0.77
C ASP A 122 7.28 12.33 0.59
N VAL A 123 6.22 12.09 1.37
CA VAL A 123 5.41 10.87 1.25
C VAL A 123 4.62 10.87 -0.06
N MET A 124 3.99 12.00 -0.42
CA MET A 124 3.24 12.11 -1.68
C MET A 124 4.16 11.94 -2.89
N TYR A 125 5.35 12.55 -2.88
CA TYR A 125 6.28 12.38 -3.99
C TYR A 125 6.56 10.90 -4.28
N VAL A 126 6.74 10.09 -3.25
CA VAL A 126 7.00 8.65 -3.42
C VAL A 126 5.73 7.90 -3.82
N LEU A 127 4.60 8.16 -3.18
CA LEU A 127 3.33 7.47 -3.46
C LEU A 127 2.73 7.91 -4.78
N ASP A 128 2.68 9.21 -5.07
CA ASP A 128 2.13 9.74 -6.32
C ASP A 128 2.96 9.32 -7.53
N GLN A 129 4.29 9.16 -7.38
CA GLN A 129 5.13 8.60 -8.45
C GLN A 129 4.76 7.15 -8.79
N LEU A 130 4.40 6.34 -7.80
CA LEU A 130 3.95 4.97 -8.02
C LEU A 130 2.54 4.94 -8.62
N ASP A 131 1.62 5.73 -8.06
CA ASP A 131 0.22 5.79 -8.51
C ASP A 131 0.12 6.38 -9.92
N SER A 132 0.83 7.48 -10.23
CA SER A 132 0.84 8.07 -11.58
C SER A 132 1.37 7.11 -12.63
N ARG A 133 2.48 6.41 -12.35
CA ARG A 133 3.04 5.42 -13.28
C ARG A 133 2.15 4.17 -13.42
N ALA A 134 1.44 3.80 -12.36
CA ALA A 134 0.44 2.74 -12.44
C ALA A 134 -0.74 3.14 -13.34
N ILE A 135 -1.22 4.40 -13.22
CA ILE A 135 -2.26 4.94 -14.11
C ILE A 135 -1.76 4.97 -15.56
N GLU A 136 -0.57 5.52 -15.82
CA GLU A 136 0.03 5.53 -17.17
C GLU A 136 0.11 4.11 -17.77
N ALA A 137 0.43 3.10 -16.96
CA ALA A 137 0.46 1.71 -17.40
C ALA A 137 -0.91 1.16 -17.82
N THR A 138 -2.02 1.76 -17.36
CA THR A 138 -3.38 1.36 -17.73
C THR A 138 -3.93 2.10 -18.95
N GLU A 139 -3.29 3.18 -19.42
CA GLU A 139 -3.79 4.01 -20.55
C GLU A 139 -3.96 3.24 -21.86
N HIS A 140 -3.25 2.12 -22.01
CA HIS A 140 -3.31 1.27 -23.21
C HIS A 140 -4.36 0.16 -23.12
N LEU A 141 -5.04 0.04 -21.98
CA LEU A 141 -6.06 -0.98 -21.74
C LEU A 141 -7.43 -0.47 -22.14
N SER A 142 -8.23 -1.31 -22.79
CA SER A 142 -9.65 -1.07 -23.00
C SER A 142 -10.44 -1.21 -21.70
N ASP A 143 -11.63 -0.61 -21.64
CA ASP A 143 -12.55 -0.74 -20.48
C ASP A 143 -12.84 -2.19 -20.13
N ALA A 144 -12.96 -3.07 -21.11
CA ALA A 144 -13.21 -4.50 -20.92
C ALA A 144 -12.00 -5.19 -20.27
N GLU A 145 -10.78 -4.87 -20.69
CA GLU A 145 -9.55 -5.40 -20.08
C GLU A 145 -9.36 -4.89 -18.66
N MET A 146 -9.60 -3.60 -18.41
CA MET A 146 -9.59 -3.03 -17.07
C MET A 146 -10.60 -3.74 -16.15
N ALA A 147 -11.83 -3.99 -16.62
CA ALA A 147 -12.84 -4.70 -15.84
C ALA A 147 -12.42 -6.13 -15.46
N VAL A 148 -11.77 -6.85 -16.38
CA VAL A 148 -11.23 -8.19 -16.11
C VAL A 148 -10.13 -8.14 -15.05
N ILE A 149 -9.22 -7.17 -15.13
CA ILE A 149 -8.14 -6.99 -14.17
C ILE A 149 -8.70 -6.67 -12.78
N VAL A 150 -9.64 -5.75 -12.68
CA VAL A 150 -10.30 -5.40 -11.41
C VAL A 150 -10.97 -6.63 -10.79
N ALA A 151 -11.79 -7.35 -11.57
CA ALA A 151 -12.48 -8.55 -11.08
C ALA A 151 -11.50 -9.63 -10.61
N PHE A 152 -10.38 -9.82 -11.31
CA PHE A 152 -9.33 -10.76 -10.91
C PHE A 152 -8.67 -10.33 -9.58
N LEU A 153 -8.30 -9.06 -9.44
CA LEU A 153 -7.67 -8.55 -8.21
C LEU A 153 -8.61 -8.64 -7.02
N ASP A 154 -9.90 -8.31 -7.19
CA ASP A 154 -10.93 -8.49 -6.16
C ASP A 154 -11.09 -9.95 -5.72
N GLN A 155 -10.97 -10.88 -6.67
CA GLN A 155 -10.98 -12.30 -6.35
C GLN A 155 -9.73 -12.72 -5.57
N MET A 156 -8.57 -12.19 -5.90
CA MET A 156 -7.32 -12.45 -5.17
C MET A 156 -7.37 -11.92 -3.73
N VAL A 157 -8.01 -10.76 -3.51
CA VAL A 157 -8.26 -10.24 -2.14
C VAL A 157 -9.08 -11.25 -1.35
N ARG A 158 -10.21 -11.71 -1.89
CA ARG A 158 -11.05 -12.71 -1.22
C ARG A 158 -10.31 -14.01 -0.87
N VAL A 159 -9.44 -14.48 -1.77
CA VAL A 159 -8.62 -15.68 -1.51
C VAL A 159 -7.69 -15.49 -0.32
N VAL A 160 -7.12 -14.31 -0.14
CA VAL A 160 -6.24 -14.00 1.00
C VAL A 160 -7.05 -13.92 2.29
N ASP A 161 -8.18 -13.22 2.29
CA ASP A 161 -9.06 -13.06 3.45
C ASP A 161 -9.61 -14.41 3.95
N ASP A 162 -9.96 -15.31 3.02
CA ASP A 162 -10.44 -16.65 3.36
C ASP A 162 -9.36 -17.50 4.06
N VAL A 163 -8.09 -17.38 3.67
CA VAL A 163 -6.97 -18.09 4.31
C VAL A 163 -6.80 -17.65 5.76
N ASP A 164 -6.92 -16.34 6.03
CA ASP A 164 -6.79 -15.80 7.38
C ASP A 164 -7.98 -16.19 8.27
N SER A 165 -9.19 -16.29 7.71
CA SER A 165 -10.38 -16.73 8.42
C SER A 165 -10.31 -18.20 8.89
N VAL A 166 -9.58 -19.05 8.17
CA VAL A 166 -9.37 -20.47 8.55
C VAL A 166 -8.41 -20.59 9.73
N ARG A 167 -7.39 -19.73 9.81
CA ARG A 167 -6.43 -19.71 10.95
C ARG A 167 -7.07 -19.22 12.25
N GLY A 168 -7.98 -18.25 12.18
CA GLY A 168 -8.69 -17.73 13.36
C GLY A 168 -9.71 -18.69 14.00
N ARG A 169 -10.10 -19.78 13.30
CA ARG A 169 -11.05 -20.79 13.80
C ARG A 169 -10.38 -21.99 14.46
N SER A 170 -9.05 -22.07 14.44
CA SER A 170 -8.28 -23.19 15.00
C SER A 170 -7.55 -22.84 16.29
N ALA A 171 -7.82 -21.68 16.87
CA ALA A 171 -7.33 -21.19 18.17
C ALA A 171 -8.53 -21.02 19.11
#